data_1704ecbf7f6482c438c04492a5c443df
#
_entry.id   1704ecbf7f6482c438c04492a5c443df
#
_cell.length_a   1.000
_cell.length_b   1.000
_cell.length_c   1.000
_cell.angle_alpha   90.00
_cell.angle_beta   90.00
_cell.angle_gamma   90.00
#
_symmetry.space_group_name_H-M   'P 1'
#
loop_
_entity.id
_entity.type
_entity.pdbx_description
1 polymer ?
#
loop_
_entity_poly.entity_id
_entity_poly.type
_entity_poly.pdbx_seq_one_letter_code
_entity_poly.pdbx_strand_id
1 'polypeptide(L)'
;MKASGIDIIKKNMNNNVSLGIVLMILAVFLLSMMDGISKYLSQHYSVIAINMFRYWFFGALLIFLSYAPKEKKIKLPKTKYKYIQIIRGTILAIEMCFAHYCFLKIGLIESHAIFASGPLIVAIFSLMILNEKFGWRRWSAIIFGFVGILIILRPGLKVFDPISLIAVGCAVAFSLYQVLTRYVSDEDDSDTSFFYTGVTGLIVLTLIGPFFVTKIAFIDVFFILAVCCL
;
A
#
# COMPACT_ATOMS: atom_id res chain seq x y z
N MET A 1 -28.86 7.11 38.88
CA MET A 1 -28.54 8.06 37.80
C MET A 1 -28.33 7.30 36.53
N LYS A 2 -29.26 7.34 35.55
CA LYS A 2 -29.08 6.71 34.22
C LYS A 2 -28.12 7.58 33.41
N ALA A 3 -26.99 7.07 32.99
CA ALA A 3 -26.13 7.74 32.04
C ALA A 3 -26.94 8.10 30.79
N SER A 4 -26.86 9.37 30.38
CA SER A 4 -27.57 9.86 29.19
C SER A 4 -27.16 9.05 27.97
N GLY A 5 -28.09 8.73 27.08
CA GLY A 5 -27.79 8.00 25.83
C GLY A 5 -26.66 8.66 25.00
N ILE A 6 -26.47 9.96 25.15
CA ILE A 6 -25.39 10.76 24.57
C ILE A 6 -24.01 10.36 25.14
N ASP A 7 -23.93 10.06 26.46
CA ASP A 7 -22.68 9.65 27.10
C ASP A 7 -22.24 8.24 26.64
N ILE A 8 -23.23 7.36 26.42
CA ILE A 8 -22.97 6.01 25.91
C ILE A 8 -22.48 6.05 24.45
N ILE A 9 -23.11 6.89 23.63
CA ILE A 9 -22.69 7.09 22.21
C ILE A 9 -21.29 7.71 22.15
N LYS A 10 -21.01 8.75 22.96
CA LYS A 10 -19.68 9.38 23.05
C LYS A 10 -18.60 8.40 23.53
N LYS A 11 -18.91 7.54 24.50
CA LYS A 11 -17.98 6.52 25.02
C LYS A 11 -17.68 5.44 23.96
N ASN A 12 -18.70 5.00 23.21
CA ASN A 12 -18.50 4.03 22.11
C ASN A 12 -17.71 4.63 20.94
N MET A 13 -17.97 5.89 20.58
CA MET A 13 -17.19 6.59 19.55
C MET A 13 -15.72 6.78 19.98
N ASN A 14 -15.45 7.16 21.21
CA ASN A 14 -14.07 7.30 21.70
C ASN A 14 -13.33 5.94 21.72
N ASN A 15 -13.99 4.85 22.09
CA ASN A 15 -13.40 3.53 22.06
C ASN A 15 -13.04 3.09 20.63
N ASN A 16 -13.89 3.41 19.64
CA ASN A 16 -13.64 3.11 18.25
C ASN A 16 -12.47 3.92 17.68
N VAL A 17 -12.33 5.19 18.05
CA VAL A 17 -11.22 6.04 17.62
C VAL A 17 -9.90 5.55 18.21
N SER A 18 -9.86 5.24 19.52
CA SER A 18 -8.65 4.70 20.17
C SER A 18 -8.22 3.36 19.57
N LEU A 19 -9.18 2.47 19.31
CA LEU A 19 -8.89 1.20 18.63
C LEU A 19 -8.33 1.43 17.21
N GLY A 20 -8.90 2.37 16.46
CA GLY A 20 -8.42 2.75 15.13
C GLY A 20 -6.97 3.25 15.15
N ILE A 21 -6.62 4.07 16.14
CA ILE A 21 -5.24 4.58 16.32
C ILE A 21 -4.28 3.44 16.62
N VAL A 22 -4.64 2.54 17.54
CA VAL A 22 -3.79 1.38 17.90
C VAL A 22 -3.58 0.46 16.69
N LEU A 23 -4.65 0.16 15.95
CA LEU A 23 -4.55 -0.66 14.73
C LEU A 23 -3.68 0.00 13.66
N MET A 24 -3.76 1.33 13.51
CA MET A 24 -2.93 2.07 12.57
C MET A 24 -1.44 2.02 12.94
N ILE A 25 -1.13 2.20 14.23
CA ILE A 25 0.25 2.10 14.74
C ILE A 25 0.78 0.69 14.48
N LEU A 26 0.00 -0.34 14.80
CA LEU A 26 0.38 -1.74 14.56
C LEU A 26 0.60 -2.00 13.07
N ALA A 27 -0.29 -1.53 12.20
CA ALA A 27 -0.16 -1.69 10.75
C ALA A 27 1.12 -1.04 10.22
N VAL A 28 1.44 0.19 10.63
CA VAL A 28 2.66 0.87 10.21
C VAL A 28 3.91 0.15 10.69
N PHE A 29 3.88 -0.38 11.93
CA PHE A 29 4.98 -1.19 12.46
C PHE A 29 5.20 -2.47 11.64
N LEU A 30 4.13 -3.20 11.34
CA LEU A 30 4.20 -4.43 10.53
C LEU A 30 4.69 -4.13 9.10
N LEU A 31 4.21 -3.04 8.49
CA LEU A 31 4.68 -2.60 7.17
C LEU A 31 6.18 -2.28 7.18
N SER A 32 6.68 -1.61 8.22
CA SER A 32 8.11 -1.31 8.34
C SER A 32 8.97 -2.57 8.48
N MET A 33 8.49 -3.57 9.25
CA MET A 33 9.14 -4.89 9.32
C MET A 33 9.14 -5.60 7.96
N MET A 34 8.01 -5.57 7.28
CA MET A 34 7.86 -6.13 5.93
C MET A 34 8.85 -5.51 4.93
N ASP A 35 9.02 -4.20 4.95
CA ASP A 35 9.97 -3.49 4.08
C ASP A 35 11.42 -3.89 4.36
N GLY A 36 11.77 -4.04 5.65
CA GLY A 36 13.10 -4.53 6.07
C GLY A 36 13.39 -5.94 5.56
N ILE A 37 12.45 -6.88 5.75
CA ILE A 37 12.60 -8.27 5.29
C ILE A 37 12.61 -8.32 3.76
N SER A 38 11.76 -7.54 3.10
CA SER A 38 11.71 -7.46 1.63
C SER A 38 13.03 -6.95 1.05
N LYS A 39 13.66 -5.95 1.70
CA LYS A 39 14.99 -5.47 1.31
C LYS A 39 16.05 -6.56 1.47
N TYR A 40 16.05 -7.31 2.57
CA TYR A 40 16.97 -8.42 2.78
C TYR A 40 16.82 -9.49 1.68
N LEU A 41 15.59 -9.94 1.42
CA LEU A 41 15.31 -10.93 0.38
C LEU A 41 15.70 -10.42 -1.02
N SER A 42 15.50 -9.15 -1.30
CA SER A 42 15.83 -8.54 -2.60
C SER A 42 17.33 -8.50 -2.89
N GLN A 43 18.19 -8.70 -1.90
CA GLN A 43 19.64 -8.84 -2.11
C GLN A 43 20.02 -10.20 -2.72
N HIS A 44 19.19 -11.23 -2.51
CA HIS A 44 19.48 -12.61 -2.91
C HIS A 44 18.54 -13.10 -4.01
N TYR A 45 17.33 -12.55 -4.09
CA TYR A 45 16.27 -13.00 -5.00
C TYR A 45 15.71 -11.84 -5.83
N SER A 46 15.15 -12.19 -6.98
CA SER A 46 14.45 -11.19 -7.80
C SER A 46 13.26 -10.59 -7.06
N VAL A 47 13.19 -9.26 -7.05
CA VAL A 47 12.07 -8.49 -6.50
C VAL A 47 10.72 -8.94 -7.08
N ILE A 48 10.69 -9.26 -8.37
CA ILE A 48 9.48 -9.69 -9.07
C ILE A 48 9.01 -11.04 -8.53
N ALA A 49 9.95 -11.99 -8.31
CA ALA A 49 9.63 -13.31 -7.77
C ALA A 49 9.07 -13.20 -6.32
N ILE A 50 9.68 -12.38 -5.47
CA ILE A 50 9.20 -12.16 -4.09
C ILE A 50 7.76 -11.62 -4.10
N ASN A 51 7.49 -10.59 -4.91
CA ASN A 51 6.15 -10.03 -5.01
C ASN A 51 5.15 -11.02 -5.63
N MET A 52 5.57 -11.87 -6.59
CA MET A 52 4.73 -12.94 -7.12
C MET A 52 4.27 -13.90 -6.01
N PHE A 53 5.18 -14.37 -5.13
CA PHE A 53 4.81 -15.24 -4.00
C PHE A 53 3.86 -14.55 -3.03
N ARG A 54 4.03 -13.25 -2.77
CA ARG A 54 3.09 -12.46 -1.95
C ARG A 54 1.69 -12.45 -2.55
N TYR A 55 1.57 -12.20 -3.85
CA TYR A 55 0.27 -12.20 -4.52
C TYR A 55 -0.33 -13.61 -4.66
N TRP A 56 0.48 -14.65 -4.75
CA TRP A 56 0.00 -16.04 -4.69
C TRP A 56 -0.58 -16.37 -3.31
N PHE A 57 0.10 -15.97 -2.25
CA PHE A 57 -0.42 -16.12 -0.89
C PHE A 57 -1.72 -15.34 -0.70
N PHE A 58 -1.76 -14.10 -1.18
CA PHE A 58 -2.95 -13.28 -1.17
C PHE A 58 -4.10 -13.89 -1.97
N GLY A 59 -3.83 -14.45 -3.15
CA GLY A 59 -4.80 -15.19 -3.96
C GLY A 59 -5.33 -16.43 -3.23
N ALA A 60 -4.47 -17.20 -2.57
CA ALA A 60 -4.87 -18.33 -1.73
C ALA A 60 -5.78 -17.88 -0.57
N LEU A 61 -5.45 -16.75 0.07
CA LEU A 61 -6.27 -16.14 1.12
C LEU A 61 -7.65 -15.73 0.58
N LEU A 62 -7.73 -15.10 -0.60
CA LEU A 62 -9.01 -14.76 -1.24
C LEU A 62 -9.87 -15.99 -1.51
N ILE A 63 -9.26 -17.07 -2.01
CA ILE A 63 -9.94 -18.34 -2.24
C ILE A 63 -10.45 -18.88 -0.89
N PHE A 64 -9.60 -18.94 0.13
CA PHE A 64 -10.00 -19.42 1.47
C PHE A 64 -11.17 -18.63 2.04
N LEU A 65 -11.14 -17.28 1.95
CA LEU A 65 -12.22 -16.42 2.42
C LEU A 65 -13.50 -16.58 1.58
N SER A 66 -13.41 -16.97 0.32
CA SER A 66 -14.60 -17.25 -0.51
C SER A 66 -15.35 -18.50 -0.09
N TYR A 67 -14.67 -19.47 0.53
CA TYR A 67 -15.27 -20.69 1.10
C TYR A 67 -15.69 -20.51 2.57
N ALA A 68 -15.42 -19.37 3.19
CA ALA A 68 -15.78 -19.08 4.57
C ALA A 68 -17.32 -19.09 4.77
N PRO A 69 -17.83 -19.29 6.02
CA PRO A 69 -19.26 -19.21 6.34
C PRO A 69 -19.90 -17.92 5.85
N LYS A 70 -21.21 -17.97 5.53
CA LYS A 70 -21.95 -16.87 4.86
C LYS A 70 -21.75 -15.47 5.43
N GLU A 71 -21.46 -15.34 6.72
CA GLU A 71 -21.22 -14.08 7.41
C GLU A 71 -19.85 -13.43 7.07
N LYS A 72 -18.87 -14.23 6.59
CA LYS A 72 -17.51 -13.82 6.24
C LYS A 72 -17.16 -13.97 4.75
N LYS A 73 -18.15 -14.39 3.93
CA LYS A 73 -17.91 -14.53 2.49
C LYS A 73 -17.65 -13.18 1.85
N ILE A 74 -16.52 -13.07 1.16
CA ILE A 74 -16.32 -12.00 0.18
C ILE A 74 -17.37 -12.22 -0.92
N LYS A 75 -18.35 -11.32 -1.01
CA LYS A 75 -19.32 -11.33 -2.11
C LYS A 75 -18.57 -11.10 -3.41
N LEU A 76 -18.93 -11.86 -4.46
CA LEU A 76 -18.41 -11.58 -5.80
C LEU A 76 -18.71 -10.11 -6.13
N PRO A 77 -17.69 -9.30 -6.36
CA PRO A 77 -17.83 -7.86 -6.40
C PRO A 77 -18.59 -7.42 -7.63
N LYS A 78 -19.67 -6.68 -7.41
CA LYS A 78 -20.37 -5.95 -8.46
C LYS A 78 -19.85 -4.52 -8.41
N THR A 79 -19.10 -4.09 -9.42
CA THR A 79 -18.62 -2.72 -9.55
C THR A 79 -19.06 -2.10 -10.85
N LYS A 80 -19.37 -0.82 -10.84
CA LYS A 80 -19.56 -0.01 -12.04
C LYS A 80 -18.22 0.37 -12.70
N TYR A 81 -17.15 0.39 -11.91
CA TYR A 81 -15.83 0.93 -12.30
C TYR A 81 -14.80 -0.17 -12.58
N LYS A 82 -15.19 -1.28 -13.27
CA LYS A 82 -14.30 -2.42 -13.53
C LYS A 82 -12.93 -2.03 -14.09
N TYR A 83 -12.91 -1.14 -15.08
CA TYR A 83 -11.66 -0.70 -15.71
C TYR A 83 -10.76 0.07 -14.73
N ILE A 84 -11.33 0.95 -13.92
CA ILE A 84 -10.58 1.71 -12.92
C ILE A 84 -10.02 0.76 -11.86
N GLN A 85 -10.81 -0.22 -11.42
CA GLN A 85 -10.37 -1.24 -10.46
C GLN A 85 -9.19 -2.07 -11.01
N ILE A 86 -9.24 -2.47 -12.30
CA ILE A 86 -8.16 -3.21 -12.96
C ILE A 86 -6.90 -2.33 -13.09
N ILE A 87 -7.06 -1.11 -13.60
CA ILE A 87 -5.94 -0.16 -13.75
C ILE A 87 -5.27 0.08 -12.42
N ARG A 88 -6.04 0.36 -11.37
CA ARG A 88 -5.56 0.61 -10.02
C ARG A 88 -4.77 -0.58 -9.46
N GLY A 89 -5.31 -1.81 -9.58
CA GLY A 89 -4.63 -3.02 -9.12
C GLY A 89 -3.34 -3.29 -9.90
N THR A 90 -3.32 -3.02 -11.21
CA THR A 90 -2.12 -3.12 -12.05
C THR A 90 -1.05 -2.11 -11.63
N ILE A 91 -1.45 -0.85 -11.42
CA ILE A 91 -0.54 0.21 -10.96
C ILE A 91 0.13 -0.20 -9.64
N LEU A 92 -0.65 -0.68 -8.66
CA LEU A 92 -0.09 -1.09 -7.37
C LEU A 92 0.88 -2.27 -7.51
N ALA A 93 0.54 -3.30 -8.29
CA ALA A 93 1.39 -4.47 -8.46
C ALA A 93 2.75 -4.13 -9.11
N ILE A 94 2.73 -3.26 -10.11
CA ILE A 94 3.93 -2.79 -10.80
C ILE A 94 4.74 -1.86 -9.88
N GLU A 95 4.08 -0.91 -9.24
CA GLU A 95 4.69 0.05 -8.31
C GLU A 95 5.43 -0.68 -7.19
N MET A 96 4.82 -1.69 -6.57
CA MET A 96 5.47 -2.47 -5.50
C MET A 96 6.78 -3.13 -5.97
N CYS A 97 6.85 -3.61 -7.22
CA CYS A 97 8.09 -4.15 -7.76
C CYS A 97 9.17 -3.08 -7.89
N PHE A 98 8.82 -1.92 -8.42
CA PHE A 98 9.76 -0.81 -8.56
C PHE A 98 10.15 -0.19 -7.21
N ALA A 99 9.24 -0.11 -6.25
CA ALA A 99 9.55 0.37 -4.90
C ALA A 99 10.60 -0.53 -4.20
N HIS A 100 10.42 -1.85 -4.22
CA HIS A 100 11.42 -2.78 -3.68
C HIS A 100 12.74 -2.73 -4.44
N TYR A 101 12.71 -2.49 -5.76
CA TYR A 101 13.93 -2.27 -6.54
C TYR A 101 14.66 -0.98 -6.10
N CYS A 102 13.92 0.08 -5.78
CA CYS A 102 14.50 1.30 -5.22
C CYS A 102 15.13 1.04 -3.83
N PHE A 103 14.48 0.27 -2.96
CA PHE A 103 15.05 -0.11 -1.66
C PHE A 103 16.39 -0.83 -1.79
N LEU A 104 16.52 -1.66 -2.84
CA LEU A 104 17.76 -2.38 -3.12
C LEU A 104 18.87 -1.44 -3.64
N LYS A 105 18.54 -0.52 -4.54
CA LYS A 105 19.52 0.29 -5.28
C LYS A 105 19.90 1.57 -4.57
N ILE A 106 18.92 2.32 -4.10
CA ILE A 106 19.16 3.64 -3.46
C ILE A 106 19.23 3.49 -1.93
N GLY A 107 18.45 2.57 -1.37
CA GLY A 107 18.32 2.36 0.07
C GLY A 107 16.93 2.71 0.60
N LEU A 108 16.62 2.19 1.79
CA LEU A 108 15.30 2.39 2.43
C LEU A 108 15.08 3.86 2.81
N ILE A 109 16.09 4.50 3.41
CA ILE A 109 15.97 5.88 3.92
C ILE A 109 15.71 6.83 2.76
N GLU A 110 16.52 6.75 1.72
CA GLU A 110 16.45 7.62 0.55
C GLU A 110 15.15 7.39 -0.23
N SER A 111 14.73 6.13 -0.39
CA SER A 111 13.47 5.80 -1.06
C SER A 111 12.27 6.34 -0.27
N HIS A 112 12.22 6.14 1.05
CA HIS A 112 11.15 6.69 1.87
C HIS A 112 11.15 8.21 1.94
N ALA A 113 12.32 8.87 1.85
CA ALA A 113 12.39 10.32 1.74
C ALA A 113 11.70 10.84 0.47
N ILE A 114 11.88 10.12 -0.66
CA ILE A 114 11.19 10.44 -1.91
C ILE A 114 9.70 10.13 -1.80
N PHE A 115 9.33 8.97 -1.26
CA PHE A 115 7.92 8.57 -1.08
C PHE A 115 7.16 9.50 -0.13
N ALA A 116 7.84 10.18 0.78
CA ALA A 116 7.27 11.21 1.64
C ALA A 116 6.70 12.42 0.87
N SER A 117 7.05 12.58 -0.42
CA SER A 117 6.37 13.53 -1.31
C SER A 117 4.95 13.12 -1.69
N GLY A 118 4.57 11.86 -1.44
CA GLY A 118 3.26 11.29 -1.79
C GLY A 118 2.06 12.15 -1.39
N PRO A 119 1.94 12.65 -0.14
CA PRO A 119 0.83 13.52 0.25
C PRO A 119 0.68 14.78 -0.59
N LEU A 120 1.79 15.37 -1.08
CA LEU A 120 1.74 16.51 -2.00
C LEU A 120 1.16 16.10 -3.35
N ILE A 121 1.61 14.96 -3.88
CA ILE A 121 1.16 14.43 -5.17
C ILE A 121 -0.31 14.01 -5.08
N VAL A 122 -0.72 13.35 -3.99
CA VAL A 122 -2.14 13.01 -3.72
C VAL A 122 -3.01 14.27 -3.68
N ALA A 123 -2.53 15.35 -3.04
CA ALA A 123 -3.26 16.60 -3.02
C ALA A 123 -3.48 17.17 -4.44
N ILE A 124 -2.44 17.14 -5.29
CA ILE A 124 -2.52 17.59 -6.69
C ILE A 124 -3.51 16.73 -7.47
N PHE A 125 -3.41 15.40 -7.39
CA PHE A 125 -4.33 14.50 -8.09
C PHE A 125 -5.77 14.61 -7.58
N SER A 126 -5.98 14.83 -6.28
CA SER A 126 -7.31 15.06 -5.72
C SER A 126 -7.97 16.34 -6.27
N LEU A 127 -7.18 17.41 -6.48
CA LEU A 127 -7.68 18.61 -7.16
C LEU A 127 -8.10 18.32 -8.59
N MET A 128 -7.30 17.51 -9.32
CA MET A 128 -7.51 17.26 -10.75
C MET A 128 -8.61 16.22 -11.01
N ILE A 129 -8.65 15.14 -10.21
CA ILE A 129 -9.52 13.98 -10.47
C ILE A 129 -10.81 14.07 -9.67
N LEU A 130 -10.73 14.46 -8.39
CA LEU A 130 -11.88 14.54 -7.50
C LEU A 130 -12.51 15.93 -7.44
N ASN A 131 -11.92 16.93 -8.13
CA ASN A 131 -12.34 18.33 -8.08
C ASN A 131 -12.47 18.89 -6.64
N GLU A 132 -11.68 18.34 -5.70
CA GLU A 132 -11.65 18.83 -4.32
C GLU A 132 -10.98 20.20 -4.25
N LYS A 133 -11.53 21.10 -3.42
CA LYS A 133 -10.89 22.40 -3.19
C LYS A 133 -10.15 22.36 -1.85
N PHE A 134 -8.84 22.54 -1.88
CA PHE A 134 -8.04 22.63 -0.68
C PHE A 134 -7.81 24.07 -0.28
N GLY A 135 -8.14 24.39 0.99
CA GLY A 135 -7.81 25.68 1.57
C GLY A 135 -6.31 25.79 1.89
N TRP A 136 -5.82 27.03 2.04
CA TRP A 136 -4.44 27.36 2.38
C TRP A 136 -3.90 26.58 3.60
N ARG A 137 -4.74 26.38 4.62
CA ARG A 137 -4.37 25.64 5.83
C ARG A 137 -3.96 24.18 5.54
N ARG A 138 -4.62 23.52 4.59
CA ARG A 138 -4.30 22.14 4.23
C ARG A 138 -2.99 22.07 3.43
N TRP A 139 -2.77 23.00 2.52
CA TRP A 139 -1.52 23.11 1.79
C TRP A 139 -0.33 23.37 2.72
N SER A 140 -0.44 24.33 3.62
CA SER A 140 0.64 24.63 4.57
C SER A 140 0.95 23.41 5.46
N ALA A 141 -0.05 22.70 5.97
CA ALA A 141 0.15 21.51 6.79
C ALA A 141 0.90 20.40 6.02
N ILE A 142 0.56 20.16 4.75
CA ILE A 142 1.23 19.16 3.91
C ILE A 142 2.70 19.56 3.67
N ILE A 143 2.97 20.82 3.32
CA ILE A 143 4.32 21.33 3.07
C ILE A 143 5.18 21.26 4.34
N PHE A 144 4.65 21.69 5.48
CA PHE A 144 5.38 21.61 6.76
C PHE A 144 5.65 20.17 7.18
N GLY A 145 4.67 19.25 6.98
CA GLY A 145 4.86 17.83 7.22
C GLY A 145 5.97 17.24 6.34
N PHE A 146 5.98 17.56 5.05
CA PHE A 146 7.01 17.12 4.13
C PHE A 146 8.40 17.63 4.51
N VAL A 147 8.53 18.91 4.84
CA VAL A 147 9.80 19.48 5.31
C VAL A 147 10.25 18.79 6.61
N GLY A 148 9.34 18.53 7.54
CA GLY A 148 9.64 17.80 8.78
C GLY A 148 10.21 16.41 8.51
N ILE A 149 9.63 15.67 7.56
CA ILE A 149 10.13 14.34 7.16
C ILE A 149 11.54 14.44 6.55
N LEU A 150 11.80 15.43 5.68
CA LEU A 150 13.12 15.62 5.10
C LEU A 150 14.19 15.94 6.16
N ILE A 151 13.84 16.70 7.18
CA ILE A 151 14.75 17.01 8.31
C ILE A 151 15.09 15.75 9.11
N ILE A 152 14.11 14.89 9.35
CA ILE A 152 14.28 13.63 10.12
C ILE A 152 15.08 12.62 9.34
N LEU A 153 14.71 12.37 8.10
CA LEU A 153 15.32 11.34 7.26
C LEU A 153 16.75 11.73 6.81
N ARG A 154 17.05 13.03 6.69
CA ARG A 154 18.36 13.55 6.23
C ARG A 154 18.87 12.78 5.03
N PRO A 155 18.11 12.74 3.91
CA PRO A 155 18.46 11.93 2.76
C PRO A 155 19.87 12.31 2.28
N GLY A 156 20.69 11.29 2.00
CA GLY A 156 22.03 11.47 1.49
C GLY A 156 22.04 11.85 0.00
N LEU A 157 23.25 11.97 -0.57
CA LEU A 157 23.45 12.35 -1.98
C LEU A 157 22.83 11.32 -2.96
N LYS A 158 22.52 10.11 -2.53
CA LYS A 158 21.87 9.08 -3.34
C LYS A 158 20.47 9.45 -3.84
N VAL A 159 19.82 10.44 -3.22
CA VAL A 159 18.55 10.99 -3.72
C VAL A 159 18.73 11.66 -5.10
N PHE A 160 19.94 12.11 -5.43
CA PHE A 160 20.27 12.70 -6.73
C PHE A 160 20.75 11.67 -7.76
N ASP A 161 20.79 10.38 -7.41
CA ASP A 161 21.08 9.31 -8.37
C ASP A 161 19.97 9.25 -9.45
N PRO A 162 20.30 9.01 -10.73
CA PRO A 162 19.32 8.85 -11.80
C PRO A 162 18.25 7.79 -11.50
N ILE A 163 18.57 6.76 -10.70
CA ILE A 163 17.62 5.74 -10.24
C ILE A 163 16.53 6.34 -9.35
N SER A 164 16.79 7.46 -8.69
CA SER A 164 15.79 8.17 -7.88
C SER A 164 14.60 8.67 -8.69
N LEU A 165 14.74 8.85 -10.01
CA LEU A 165 13.61 9.12 -10.90
C LEU A 165 12.60 7.98 -10.90
N ILE A 166 13.06 6.73 -10.74
CA ILE A 166 12.17 5.57 -10.59
C ILE A 166 11.39 5.69 -9.28
N ALA A 167 12.05 6.08 -8.18
CA ALA A 167 11.38 6.29 -6.90
C ALA A 167 10.34 7.43 -6.96
N VAL A 168 10.63 8.51 -7.70
CA VAL A 168 9.63 9.56 -7.96
C VAL A 168 8.45 8.99 -8.76
N GLY A 169 8.72 8.18 -9.78
CA GLY A 169 7.69 7.47 -10.54
C GLY A 169 6.82 6.57 -9.65
N CYS A 170 7.41 5.86 -8.69
CA CYS A 170 6.68 5.08 -7.68
C CYS A 170 5.80 5.97 -6.80
N ALA A 171 6.34 7.09 -6.30
CA ALA A 171 5.54 8.04 -5.50
C ALA A 171 4.34 8.58 -6.29
N VAL A 172 4.51 8.88 -7.57
CA VAL A 172 3.43 9.31 -8.47
C VAL A 172 2.41 8.18 -8.69
N ALA A 173 2.88 6.97 -9.01
CA ALA A 173 2.02 5.81 -9.26
C ALA A 173 1.21 5.43 -8.01
N PHE A 174 1.85 5.38 -6.84
CA PHE A 174 1.17 5.08 -5.57
C PHE A 174 0.17 6.17 -5.19
N SER A 175 0.51 7.44 -5.40
CA SER A 175 -0.43 8.55 -5.17
C SER A 175 -1.64 8.48 -6.10
N LEU A 176 -1.43 8.14 -7.37
CA LEU A 176 -2.52 7.90 -8.32
C LEU A 176 -3.40 6.72 -7.86
N TYR A 177 -2.80 5.60 -7.45
CA TYR A 177 -3.53 4.47 -6.87
C TYR A 177 -4.41 4.90 -5.69
N GLN A 178 -3.90 5.71 -4.77
CA GLN A 178 -4.67 6.19 -3.61
C GLN A 178 -5.87 7.04 -4.03
N VAL A 179 -5.67 7.97 -4.97
CA VAL A 179 -6.75 8.86 -5.45
C VAL A 179 -7.80 8.08 -6.23
N LEU A 180 -7.39 7.13 -7.09
CA LEU A 180 -8.32 6.24 -7.78
C LEU A 180 -9.08 5.35 -6.80
N THR A 181 -8.42 4.89 -5.72
CA THR A 181 -9.08 4.13 -4.65
C THR A 181 -10.17 4.95 -3.99
N ARG A 182 -9.89 6.22 -3.68
CA ARG A 182 -10.89 7.14 -3.13
C ARG A 182 -12.02 7.41 -4.11
N TYR A 183 -11.71 7.58 -5.38
CA TYR A 183 -12.71 7.80 -6.42
C TYR A 183 -13.73 6.66 -6.53
N VAL A 184 -13.28 5.41 -6.42
CA VAL A 184 -14.20 4.25 -6.49
C VAL A 184 -14.88 3.94 -5.16
N SER A 185 -14.35 4.41 -4.03
CA SER A 185 -14.87 4.10 -2.69
C SER A 185 -16.24 4.73 -2.39
N ASP A 186 -16.69 5.67 -3.21
CA ASP A 186 -18.02 6.26 -3.07
C ASP A 186 -19.15 5.28 -3.46
N GLU A 187 -18.84 4.29 -4.33
CA GLU A 187 -19.83 3.31 -4.82
C GLU A 187 -19.43 1.85 -4.55
N ASP A 188 -18.14 1.58 -4.39
CA ASP A 188 -17.62 0.22 -4.19
C ASP A 188 -17.20 0.00 -2.74
N ASP A 189 -17.62 -1.13 -2.17
CA ASP A 189 -17.20 -1.57 -0.85
C ASP A 189 -15.69 -1.89 -0.81
N SER A 190 -15.09 -1.80 0.39
CA SER A 190 -13.69 -2.17 0.64
C SER A 190 -13.36 -3.58 0.17
N ASP A 191 -14.28 -4.54 0.33
CA ASP A 191 -14.13 -5.93 -0.10
C ASP A 191 -13.98 -6.04 -1.62
N THR A 192 -14.74 -5.25 -2.37
CA THR A 192 -14.66 -5.16 -3.84
C THR A 192 -13.29 -4.63 -4.24
N SER A 193 -12.85 -3.56 -3.62
CA SER A 193 -11.55 -2.95 -3.87
C SER A 193 -10.40 -3.89 -3.55
N PHE A 194 -10.49 -4.62 -2.43
CA PHE A 194 -9.51 -5.62 -2.02
C PHE A 194 -9.43 -6.79 -3.01
N PHE A 195 -10.59 -7.31 -3.43
CA PHE A 195 -10.66 -8.40 -4.40
C PHE A 195 -10.01 -8.03 -5.74
N TYR A 196 -10.39 -6.89 -6.34
CA TYR A 196 -9.84 -6.47 -7.63
C TYR A 196 -8.34 -6.21 -7.56
N THR A 197 -7.86 -5.57 -6.49
CA THR A 197 -6.42 -5.32 -6.29
C THR A 197 -5.65 -6.64 -6.22
N GLY A 198 -6.16 -7.61 -5.46
CA GLY A 198 -5.51 -8.92 -5.32
C GLY A 198 -5.51 -9.74 -6.59
N VAL A 199 -6.68 -9.87 -7.23
CA VAL A 199 -6.80 -10.67 -8.46
C VAL A 199 -5.99 -10.06 -9.61
N THR A 200 -6.04 -8.74 -9.78
CA THR A 200 -5.29 -8.08 -10.85
C THR A 200 -3.79 -8.22 -10.64
N GLY A 201 -3.31 -7.97 -9.42
CA GLY A 201 -1.89 -8.15 -9.10
C GLY A 201 -1.44 -9.62 -9.23
N LEU A 202 -2.29 -10.58 -8.81
CA LEU A 202 -2.05 -12.00 -9.00
C LEU A 202 -1.84 -12.34 -10.47
N ILE A 203 -2.73 -11.88 -11.35
CA ILE A 203 -2.64 -12.13 -12.80
C ILE A 203 -1.37 -11.50 -13.37
N VAL A 204 -1.13 -10.22 -13.10
CA VAL A 204 0.02 -9.49 -13.64
C VAL A 204 1.33 -10.15 -13.21
N LEU A 205 1.49 -10.46 -11.92
CA LEU A 205 2.73 -11.03 -11.42
C LEU A 205 2.89 -12.52 -11.74
N THR A 206 1.80 -13.27 -11.93
CA THR A 206 1.89 -14.65 -12.40
C THR A 206 2.31 -14.74 -13.85
N LEU A 207 1.96 -13.77 -14.69
CA LEU A 207 2.41 -13.72 -16.09
C LEU A 207 3.91 -13.39 -16.21
N ILE A 208 4.43 -12.55 -15.35
CA ILE A 208 5.81 -12.03 -15.44
C ILE A 208 6.76 -12.80 -14.51
N GLY A 209 6.30 -13.11 -13.29
CA GLY A 209 7.13 -13.62 -12.19
C GLY A 209 7.87 -14.93 -12.45
N PRO A 210 7.27 -15.94 -13.11
CA PRO A 210 7.94 -17.22 -13.32
C PRO A 210 9.27 -17.13 -14.07
N PHE A 211 9.44 -16.13 -14.92
CA PHE A 211 10.70 -15.91 -15.67
C PHE A 211 11.85 -15.42 -14.78
N PHE A 212 11.55 -14.99 -13.55
CA PHE A 212 12.52 -14.41 -12.61
C PHE A 212 12.73 -15.26 -11.35
N VAL A 213 12.14 -16.45 -11.29
CA VAL A 213 12.28 -17.35 -10.14
C VAL A 213 13.64 -18.03 -10.19
N THR A 214 14.38 -17.92 -9.10
CA THR A 214 15.65 -18.62 -8.86
C THR A 214 15.46 -19.68 -7.76
N LYS A 215 16.45 -20.57 -7.58
CA LYS A 215 16.40 -21.55 -6.48
C LYS A 215 16.38 -20.82 -5.13
N ILE A 216 15.39 -21.09 -4.32
CA ILE A 216 15.21 -20.48 -2.99
C ILE A 216 15.83 -21.38 -1.95
N ALA A 217 16.68 -20.83 -1.06
CA ALA A 217 17.21 -21.55 0.07
C ALA A 217 16.11 -21.83 1.10
N PHE A 218 16.16 -23.00 1.73
CA PHE A 218 15.09 -23.44 2.65
C PHE A 218 14.82 -22.45 3.80
N ILE A 219 15.87 -21.81 4.31
CA ILE A 219 15.76 -20.82 5.39
C ILE A 219 15.03 -19.54 4.92
N ASP A 220 15.19 -19.15 3.66
CA ASP A 220 14.57 -17.93 3.12
C ASP A 220 13.09 -18.12 2.80
N VAL A 221 12.61 -19.36 2.69
CA VAL A 221 11.17 -19.67 2.61
C VAL A 221 10.44 -19.12 3.83
N PHE A 222 11.04 -19.20 5.02
CA PHE A 222 10.46 -18.64 6.23
C PHE A 222 10.30 -17.11 6.14
N PHE A 223 11.32 -16.42 5.64
CA PHE A 223 11.25 -14.96 5.44
C PHE A 223 10.23 -14.57 4.35
N ILE A 224 10.11 -15.35 3.27
CA ILE A 224 9.09 -15.14 2.24
C ILE A 224 7.69 -15.31 2.86
N LEU A 225 7.47 -16.36 3.64
CA LEU A 225 6.19 -16.57 4.33
C LEU A 225 5.90 -15.44 5.33
N ALA A 226 6.91 -14.97 6.06
CA ALA A 226 6.75 -13.84 6.98
C ALA A 226 6.29 -12.58 6.22
N VAL A 227 6.92 -12.25 5.08
CA VAL A 227 6.51 -11.10 4.23
C VAL A 227 5.11 -11.30 3.62
N CYS A 228 4.69 -12.54 3.40
CA CYS A 228 3.34 -12.83 2.90
C CYS A 228 2.26 -12.68 3.99
N CYS A 229 2.62 -12.91 5.26
CA CYS A 229 1.69 -12.82 6.39
C CYS A 229 1.60 -11.42 7.01
N LEU A 230 2.65 -10.60 6.84
CA LEU A 230 2.70 -9.21 7.29
C LEU A 230 1.96 -8.27 6.34
#